data_72bd2dba147f8801a936b9ac438c6887
#
_entry.id   72bd2dba147f8801a936b9ac438c6887
#
_cell.length_a   1.000
_cell.length_b   1.000
_cell.length_c   1.000
_cell.angle_alpha   90.00
_cell.angle_beta   90.00
_cell.angle_gamma   90.00
#
_symmetry.space_group_name_H-M   'P 1'
#
loop_
_entity.id
_entity.type
_entity.pdbx_description
1 polymer ?
#
loop_
_entity_poly.entity_id
_entity_poly.type
_entity_poly.pdbx_seq_one_letter_code
_entity_poly.pdbx_strand_id
1 'polypeptide(L)'
;MKIRKTGLLLAAGCLSLMLLTGCSPEDTKNYKQAAFDLEQGNYEIALEEYETAIAAGVKVAQSYRGAGVAQMKLGNYEDAITNFTNALNSDKVGKNLKKDILSYRAAAYLKTKAYEEALADCQALAESYDMNADIYFLTGETALAMDSYEEAASNFEQAYGEDATY
;
A
#
# COMPACT_ATOMS: atom_id res chain seq x y z
N MET A 1 55.18 -21.41 47.59
CA MET A 1 53.95 -22.06 47.04
C MET A 1 53.25 -21.06 46.15
N LYS A 2 53.40 -21.15 44.79
CA LYS A 2 52.86 -20.17 43.83
C LYS A 2 51.61 -20.75 43.19
N ILE A 3 50.48 -20.15 43.47
CA ILE A 3 49.22 -20.51 42.83
C ILE A 3 49.12 -19.74 41.51
N ARG A 4 49.15 -20.42 40.39
CA ARG A 4 48.88 -19.86 39.04
C ARG A 4 47.39 -19.79 38.83
N LYS A 5 46.87 -18.56 38.67
CA LYS A 5 45.51 -18.31 38.19
C LYS A 5 45.52 -18.42 36.67
N THR A 6 44.98 -19.48 36.15
CA THR A 6 44.66 -19.60 34.70
C THR A 6 43.36 -18.87 34.42
N GLY A 7 43.47 -17.72 33.75
CA GLY A 7 42.32 -16.98 33.25
C GLY A 7 41.72 -17.68 32.06
N LEU A 8 40.49 -18.13 32.17
CA LEU A 8 39.67 -18.66 31.07
C LEU A 8 39.07 -17.51 30.28
N LEU A 9 39.65 -17.18 29.13
CA LEU A 9 39.07 -16.26 28.15
C LEU A 9 37.90 -16.96 27.46
N LEU A 10 36.69 -16.66 27.89
CA LEU A 10 35.48 -16.95 27.13
C LEU A 10 35.42 -16.00 25.92
N ALA A 11 35.87 -16.46 24.78
CA ALA A 11 35.60 -15.82 23.50
C ALA A 11 34.09 -16.01 23.21
N ALA A 12 33.28 -14.96 23.50
CA ALA A 12 31.92 -14.86 23.03
C ALA A 12 31.98 -14.68 21.49
N GLY A 13 31.99 -15.78 20.78
CA GLY A 13 31.75 -15.78 19.33
C GLY A 13 30.31 -15.33 19.07
N CYS A 14 30.14 -14.06 18.68
CA CYS A 14 28.92 -13.61 18.02
C CYS A 14 28.79 -14.36 16.70
N LEU A 15 28.15 -15.53 16.76
CA LEU A 15 27.67 -16.22 15.59
C LEU A 15 26.47 -15.41 15.07
N SER A 16 26.75 -14.40 14.23
CA SER A 16 25.74 -13.75 13.43
C SER A 16 25.23 -14.77 12.43
N LEU A 17 24.21 -15.53 12.88
CA LEU A 17 23.42 -16.36 12.00
C LEU A 17 22.67 -15.41 11.07
N MET A 18 23.24 -15.10 9.91
CA MET A 18 22.50 -14.55 8.79
C MET A 18 21.47 -15.62 8.42
N LEU A 19 20.30 -15.51 9.01
CA LEU A 19 19.12 -16.19 8.52
C LEU A 19 18.90 -15.68 7.10
N LEU A 20 19.22 -16.50 6.13
CA LEU A 20 18.68 -16.43 4.78
C LEU A 20 17.18 -16.72 4.95
N THR A 21 16.41 -15.68 5.31
CA THR A 21 14.96 -15.75 5.38
C THR A 21 14.43 -15.79 3.95
N GLY A 22 14.52 -16.93 3.32
CA GLY A 22 13.62 -17.26 2.23
C GLY A 22 12.22 -17.28 2.80
N CYS A 23 11.24 -16.64 2.13
CA CYS A 23 9.82 -16.70 2.50
C CYS A 23 9.43 -18.12 2.88
N SER A 24 9.01 -18.33 4.12
CA SER A 24 8.50 -19.62 4.54
C SER A 24 7.11 -19.87 3.92
N PRO A 25 6.65 -21.13 3.80
CA PRO A 25 5.29 -21.42 3.41
C PRO A 25 4.24 -20.77 4.35
N GLU A 26 4.58 -20.60 5.63
CA GLU A 26 3.75 -19.95 6.64
C GLU A 26 3.58 -18.44 6.35
N ASP A 27 4.66 -17.74 6.00
CA ASP A 27 4.60 -16.30 5.67
C ASP A 27 3.70 -16.04 4.45
N THR A 28 3.76 -16.93 3.45
CA THR A 28 2.88 -16.86 2.27
C THR A 28 1.42 -17.14 2.64
N LYS A 29 1.19 -17.98 3.64
CA LYS A 29 -0.15 -18.27 4.16
C LYS A 29 -0.76 -17.03 4.82
N ASN A 30 0.01 -16.31 5.64
CA ASN A 30 -0.44 -15.07 6.28
C ASN A 30 -0.88 -14.03 5.25
N TYR A 31 -0.12 -13.81 4.17
CA TYR A 31 -0.54 -12.92 3.10
C TYR A 31 -1.88 -13.34 2.44
N LYS A 32 -2.08 -14.64 2.21
CA LYS A 32 -3.33 -15.14 1.61
C LYS A 32 -4.51 -15.01 2.57
N GLN A 33 -4.26 -15.23 3.85
CA GLN A 33 -5.28 -15.08 4.88
C GLN A 33 -5.67 -13.60 5.02
N ALA A 34 -4.69 -12.68 5.07
CA ALA A 34 -4.93 -11.25 5.07
C ALA A 34 -5.82 -10.79 3.90
N ALA A 35 -5.57 -11.31 2.70
CA ALA A 35 -6.38 -10.98 1.53
C ALA A 35 -7.82 -11.50 1.68
N PHE A 36 -8.00 -12.70 2.22
CA PHE A 36 -9.31 -13.26 2.50
C PHE A 36 -10.06 -12.46 3.57
N ASP A 37 -9.40 -12.13 4.69
CA ASP A 37 -10.01 -11.34 5.77
C ASP A 37 -10.38 -9.93 5.34
N LEU A 38 -9.58 -9.31 4.48
CA LEU A 38 -9.90 -8.03 3.85
C LEU A 38 -11.20 -8.11 3.03
N GLU A 39 -11.38 -9.18 2.24
CA GLU A 39 -12.59 -9.41 1.44
C GLU A 39 -13.82 -9.70 2.33
N GLN A 40 -13.62 -10.34 3.49
CA GLN A 40 -14.69 -10.61 4.45
C GLN A 40 -15.07 -9.39 5.32
N GLY A 41 -14.31 -8.29 5.23
CA GLY A 41 -14.52 -7.09 6.03
C GLY A 41 -13.91 -7.16 7.43
N ASN A 42 -13.05 -8.13 7.71
CA ASN A 42 -12.32 -8.28 8.96
C ASN A 42 -11.04 -7.41 8.91
N TYR A 43 -11.21 -6.09 8.84
CA TYR A 43 -10.14 -5.15 8.47
C TYR A 43 -8.99 -5.10 9.48
N GLU A 44 -9.28 -5.18 10.78
CA GLU A 44 -8.26 -5.20 11.84
C GLU A 44 -7.40 -6.47 11.75
N ILE A 45 -8.03 -7.63 11.53
CA ILE A 45 -7.33 -8.91 11.38
C ILE A 45 -6.48 -8.90 10.10
N ALA A 46 -7.05 -8.45 8.99
CA ALA A 46 -6.33 -8.34 7.73
C ALA A 46 -5.10 -7.43 7.84
N LEU A 47 -5.22 -6.31 8.57
CA LEU A 47 -4.13 -5.39 8.81
C LEU A 47 -2.98 -6.06 9.57
N GLU A 48 -3.24 -6.72 10.69
CA GLU A 48 -2.23 -7.44 11.48
C GLU A 48 -1.50 -8.52 10.67
N GLU A 49 -2.24 -9.25 9.84
CA GLU A 49 -1.66 -10.29 8.97
C GLU A 49 -0.83 -9.69 7.82
N TYR A 50 -1.25 -8.56 7.22
CA TYR A 50 -0.43 -7.84 6.24
C TYR A 50 0.84 -7.29 6.87
N GLU A 51 0.80 -6.72 8.06
CA GLU A 51 1.99 -6.26 8.79
C GLU A 51 2.97 -7.42 9.06
N THR A 52 2.45 -8.59 9.43
CA THR A 52 3.24 -9.81 9.56
C THR A 52 3.89 -10.21 8.24
N ALA A 53 3.16 -10.15 7.13
CA ALA A 53 3.68 -10.46 5.80
C ALA A 53 4.75 -9.43 5.35
N ILE A 54 4.58 -8.15 5.67
CA ILE A 54 5.57 -7.09 5.41
C ILE A 54 6.86 -7.37 6.19
N ALA A 55 6.75 -7.68 7.49
CA ALA A 55 7.90 -7.99 8.33
C ALA A 55 8.67 -9.23 7.85
N ALA A 56 7.97 -10.21 7.29
CA ALA A 56 8.55 -11.41 6.68
C ALA A 56 9.07 -11.19 5.24
N GLY A 57 8.90 -10.00 4.66
CA GLY A 57 9.33 -9.71 3.28
C GLY A 57 8.48 -10.36 2.20
N VAL A 58 7.25 -10.79 2.53
CA VAL A 58 6.33 -11.47 1.59
C VAL A 58 5.55 -10.47 0.79
N LYS A 59 5.70 -10.50 -0.55
CA LYS A 59 4.94 -9.65 -1.47
C LYS A 59 4.81 -8.21 -0.96
N VAL A 60 5.94 -7.61 -0.56
CA VAL A 60 6.00 -6.38 0.24
C VAL A 60 5.11 -5.27 -0.32
N ALA A 61 5.18 -4.98 -1.63
CA ALA A 61 4.34 -3.96 -2.25
C ALA A 61 2.84 -4.28 -2.15
N GLN A 62 2.47 -5.55 -2.41
CA GLN A 62 1.07 -6.00 -2.32
C GLN A 62 0.57 -6.00 -0.86
N SER A 63 1.44 -6.35 0.08
CA SER A 63 1.11 -6.37 1.50
C SER A 63 0.90 -4.95 2.03
N TYR A 64 1.78 -4.00 1.68
CA TYR A 64 1.55 -2.58 1.98
C TYR A 64 0.27 -2.05 1.33
N ARG A 65 0.00 -2.41 0.07
CA ARG A 65 -1.25 -2.03 -0.58
C ARG A 65 -2.46 -2.59 0.16
N GLY A 66 -2.43 -3.87 0.58
CA GLY A 66 -3.51 -4.49 1.34
C GLY A 66 -3.72 -3.84 2.71
N ALA A 67 -2.64 -3.57 3.46
CA ALA A 67 -2.67 -2.82 4.72
C ALA A 67 -3.26 -1.41 4.53
N GLY A 68 -2.87 -0.71 3.46
CA GLY A 68 -3.43 0.60 3.13
C GLY A 68 -4.94 0.55 2.87
N VAL A 69 -5.42 -0.47 2.16
CA VAL A 69 -6.87 -0.66 1.94
C VAL A 69 -7.59 -0.97 3.26
N ALA A 70 -7.03 -1.83 4.11
CA ALA A 70 -7.60 -2.11 5.44
C ALA A 70 -7.70 -0.82 6.28
N GLN A 71 -6.64 -0.01 6.32
CA GLN A 71 -6.64 1.29 7.00
C GLN A 71 -7.70 2.25 6.44
N MET A 72 -7.86 2.33 5.11
CA MET A 72 -8.95 3.13 4.51
C MET A 72 -10.33 2.68 4.98
N LYS A 73 -10.56 1.36 5.05
CA LYS A 73 -11.85 0.80 5.49
C LYS A 73 -12.12 1.06 6.98
N LEU A 74 -11.05 1.17 7.79
CA LEU A 74 -11.12 1.57 9.19
C LEU A 74 -11.24 3.09 9.39
N GLY A 75 -11.10 3.89 8.31
CA GLY A 75 -11.15 5.35 8.36
C GLY A 75 -9.81 6.01 8.75
N ASN A 76 -8.74 5.26 8.82
CA ASN A 76 -7.40 5.73 9.18
C ASN A 76 -6.65 6.16 7.91
N TYR A 77 -7.07 7.29 7.31
CA TYR A 77 -6.62 7.70 5.98
C TYR A 77 -5.13 8.10 5.91
N GLU A 78 -4.58 8.70 6.95
CA GLU A 78 -3.16 9.06 7.03
C GLU A 78 -2.26 7.82 7.05
N ASP A 79 -2.66 6.79 7.79
CA ASP A 79 -1.95 5.50 7.82
C ASP A 79 -2.09 4.77 6.47
N ALA A 80 -3.24 4.87 5.83
CA ALA A 80 -3.46 4.34 4.49
C ALA A 80 -2.51 4.99 3.47
N ILE A 81 -2.40 6.33 3.47
CA ILE A 81 -1.47 7.09 2.62
C ILE A 81 -0.02 6.64 2.84
N THR A 82 0.37 6.44 4.10
CA THR A 82 1.70 5.95 4.46
C THR A 82 1.94 4.56 3.88
N ASN A 83 1.01 3.64 4.03
CA ASN A 83 1.11 2.29 3.48
C ASN A 83 1.15 2.30 1.94
N PHE A 84 0.32 3.07 1.25
CA PHE A 84 0.35 3.19 -0.21
C PHE A 84 1.68 3.80 -0.70
N THR A 85 2.23 4.78 0.02
CA THR A 85 3.53 5.37 -0.31
C THR A 85 4.65 4.35 -0.15
N ASN A 86 4.65 3.54 0.90
CA ASN A 86 5.60 2.44 1.10
C ASN A 86 5.45 1.37 0.02
N ALA A 87 4.22 1.07 -0.41
CA ALA A 87 3.97 0.17 -1.52
C ALA A 87 4.60 0.66 -2.82
N LEU A 88 4.44 1.96 -3.16
CA LEU A 88 5.03 2.57 -4.36
C LEU A 88 6.56 2.60 -4.32
N ASN A 89 7.15 2.75 -3.13
CA ASN A 89 8.60 2.77 -2.92
C ASN A 89 9.22 1.37 -2.80
N SER A 90 8.40 0.33 -2.84
CA SER A 90 8.88 -1.06 -2.78
C SER A 90 9.53 -1.49 -4.10
N ASP A 91 10.44 -2.47 -4.01
CA ASP A 91 11.05 -3.04 -5.21
C ASP A 91 10.02 -3.75 -6.11
N LYS A 92 10.16 -3.55 -7.43
CA LYS A 92 9.43 -4.30 -8.46
C LYS A 92 7.90 -4.15 -8.42
N VAL A 93 7.41 -2.93 -8.22
CA VAL A 93 5.99 -2.64 -8.35
C VAL A 93 5.56 -2.74 -9.82
N GLY A 94 4.75 -3.74 -10.14
CA GLY A 94 4.22 -3.93 -11.50
C GLY A 94 3.24 -2.84 -11.90
N LYS A 95 3.10 -2.61 -13.23
CA LYS A 95 2.27 -1.52 -13.80
C LYS A 95 0.84 -1.51 -13.21
N ASN A 96 0.15 -2.65 -13.20
CA ASN A 96 -1.24 -2.73 -12.72
C ASN A 96 -1.35 -2.45 -11.21
N LEU A 97 -0.40 -2.97 -10.41
CA LEU A 97 -0.37 -2.71 -8.99
C LEU A 97 -0.11 -1.22 -8.69
N LYS A 98 0.80 -0.60 -9.46
CA LYS A 98 1.08 0.85 -9.32
C LYS A 98 -0.17 1.68 -9.64
N LYS A 99 -0.91 1.36 -10.72
CA LYS A 99 -2.19 2.00 -11.05
C LYS A 99 -3.16 1.94 -9.88
N ASP A 100 -3.38 0.74 -9.37
CA ASP A 100 -4.30 0.49 -8.26
C ASP A 100 -3.90 1.25 -6.98
N ILE A 101 -2.60 1.24 -6.62
CA ILE A 101 -2.10 1.98 -5.46
C ILE A 101 -2.29 3.49 -5.62
N LEU A 102 -1.98 4.07 -6.79
CA LEU A 102 -2.18 5.50 -7.05
C LEU A 102 -3.65 5.89 -6.91
N SER A 103 -4.58 5.07 -7.45
CA SER A 103 -6.02 5.33 -7.32
C SER A 103 -6.48 5.34 -5.86
N TYR A 104 -6.07 4.35 -5.07
CA TYR A 104 -6.39 4.32 -3.64
C TYR A 104 -5.76 5.46 -2.85
N ARG A 105 -4.51 5.82 -3.17
CA ARG A 105 -3.81 6.91 -2.46
C ARG A 105 -4.44 8.26 -2.76
N ALA A 106 -4.80 8.54 -4.01
CA ALA A 106 -5.54 9.75 -4.38
C ALA A 106 -6.88 9.84 -3.64
N ALA A 107 -7.63 8.73 -3.57
CA ALA A 107 -8.87 8.68 -2.80
C ALA A 107 -8.64 8.92 -1.29
N ALA A 108 -7.56 8.42 -0.72
CA ALA A 108 -7.19 8.69 0.67
C ALA A 108 -6.79 10.16 0.88
N TYR A 109 -6.04 10.76 -0.05
CA TYR A 109 -5.72 12.19 -0.02
C TYR A 109 -6.97 13.07 -0.07
N LEU A 110 -7.99 12.72 -0.86
CA LEU A 110 -9.27 13.45 -0.85
C LEU A 110 -9.94 13.40 0.53
N LYS A 111 -9.87 12.26 1.24
CA LYS A 111 -10.44 12.14 2.60
C LYS A 111 -9.71 12.97 3.64
N THR A 112 -8.39 13.18 3.47
CA THR A 112 -7.58 14.05 4.34
C THR A 112 -7.53 15.50 3.87
N LYS A 113 -8.21 15.84 2.77
CA LYS A 113 -8.22 17.16 2.12
C LYS A 113 -6.84 17.61 1.59
N ALA A 114 -5.97 16.66 1.31
CA ALA A 114 -4.68 16.89 0.64
C ALA A 114 -4.91 16.87 -0.89
N TYR A 115 -5.57 17.93 -1.38
CA TYR A 115 -6.11 17.96 -2.75
C TYR A 115 -5.02 18.05 -3.81
N GLU A 116 -3.93 18.75 -3.54
CA GLU A 116 -2.78 18.88 -4.43
C GLU A 116 -2.09 17.54 -4.64
N GLU A 117 -1.95 16.76 -3.57
CA GLU A 117 -1.39 15.40 -3.63
C GLU A 117 -2.32 14.44 -4.36
N ALA A 118 -3.64 14.56 -4.15
CA ALA A 118 -4.63 13.79 -4.89
C ALA A 118 -4.54 14.11 -6.39
N LEU A 119 -4.45 15.38 -6.77
CA LEU A 119 -4.29 15.81 -8.16
C LEU A 119 -3.01 15.26 -8.78
N ALA A 120 -1.89 15.26 -8.06
CA ALA A 120 -0.63 14.72 -8.54
C ALA A 120 -0.74 13.21 -8.86
N ASP A 121 -1.42 12.42 -8.02
CA ASP A 121 -1.68 11.01 -8.28
C ASP A 121 -2.63 10.81 -9.48
N CYS A 122 -3.68 11.63 -9.63
CA CYS A 122 -4.57 11.61 -10.79
C CYS A 122 -3.82 11.93 -12.10
N GLN A 123 -2.93 12.92 -12.09
CA GLN A 123 -2.08 13.25 -13.23
C GLN A 123 -1.15 12.10 -13.60
N ALA A 124 -0.51 11.46 -12.62
CA ALA A 124 0.33 10.29 -12.85
C ALA A 124 -0.45 9.10 -13.43
N LEU A 125 -1.73 8.95 -13.05
CA LEU A 125 -2.64 7.97 -13.64
C LEU A 125 -2.95 8.30 -15.11
N ALA A 126 -3.32 9.56 -15.40
CA ALA A 126 -3.65 10.01 -16.75
C ALA A 126 -2.46 9.92 -17.73
N GLU A 127 -1.24 10.19 -17.26
CA GLU A 127 -0.02 10.13 -18.08
C GLU A 127 0.44 8.70 -18.38
N SER A 128 0.21 7.76 -17.47
CA SER A 128 0.84 6.43 -17.50
C SER A 128 -0.10 5.29 -17.87
N TYR A 129 -1.42 5.53 -17.87
CA TYR A 129 -2.44 4.49 -18.05
C TYR A 129 -3.57 4.97 -18.96
N ASP A 130 -4.27 4.00 -19.54
CA ASP A 130 -5.51 4.29 -20.24
C ASP A 130 -6.56 4.75 -19.21
N MET A 131 -7.19 5.87 -19.50
CA MET A 131 -8.27 6.40 -18.68
C MET A 131 -9.48 5.47 -18.75
N ASN A 132 -10.14 5.31 -17.63
CA ASN A 132 -11.39 4.56 -17.49
C ASN A 132 -12.35 5.30 -16.57
N ALA A 133 -13.58 4.81 -16.44
CA ALA A 133 -14.63 5.44 -15.63
C ALA A 133 -14.14 5.78 -14.21
N ASP A 134 -13.45 4.84 -13.54
CA ASP A 134 -12.96 5.05 -12.17
C ASP A 134 -11.94 6.18 -12.07
N ILE A 135 -10.99 6.27 -13.01
CA ILE A 135 -9.96 7.32 -13.01
C ILE A 135 -10.60 8.67 -13.36
N TYR A 136 -11.48 8.73 -14.34
CA TYR A 136 -12.22 9.95 -14.65
C TYR A 136 -13.05 10.41 -13.45
N PHE A 137 -13.75 9.51 -12.78
CA PHE A 137 -14.54 9.83 -11.60
C PHE A 137 -13.67 10.41 -10.47
N LEU A 138 -12.57 9.73 -10.14
CA LEU A 138 -11.61 10.18 -9.12
C LEU A 138 -11.00 11.56 -9.47
N THR A 139 -10.66 11.79 -10.73
CA THR A 139 -10.16 13.09 -11.21
C THR A 139 -11.24 14.17 -11.08
N GLY A 140 -12.47 13.84 -11.42
CA GLY A 140 -13.62 14.71 -11.26
C GLY A 140 -13.89 15.09 -9.80
N GLU A 141 -13.84 14.13 -8.86
CA GLU A 141 -13.94 14.39 -7.43
C GLU A 141 -12.81 15.31 -6.93
N THR A 142 -11.59 15.10 -7.43
CA THR A 142 -10.43 15.94 -7.08
C THR A 142 -10.61 17.36 -7.59
N ALA A 143 -11.01 17.54 -8.85
CA ALA A 143 -11.29 18.85 -9.43
C ALA A 143 -12.43 19.57 -8.70
N LEU A 144 -13.49 18.85 -8.33
CA LEU A 144 -14.60 19.39 -7.55
C LEU A 144 -14.14 19.87 -6.17
N ALA A 145 -13.29 19.11 -5.49
CA ALA A 145 -12.74 19.47 -4.18
C ALA A 145 -11.83 20.70 -4.23
N MET A 146 -11.30 21.02 -5.41
CA MET A 146 -10.48 22.20 -5.70
C MET A 146 -11.27 23.37 -6.34
N ASP A 147 -12.60 23.30 -6.29
CA ASP A 147 -13.51 24.29 -6.92
C ASP A 147 -13.35 24.45 -8.44
N SER A 148 -12.71 23.49 -9.13
CA SER A 148 -12.52 23.46 -10.59
C SER A 148 -13.76 22.85 -11.27
N TYR A 149 -14.89 23.53 -11.23
CA TYR A 149 -16.21 22.98 -11.59
C TYR A 149 -16.32 22.53 -13.06
N GLU A 150 -15.69 23.27 -14.00
CA GLU A 150 -15.72 22.91 -15.42
C GLU A 150 -14.93 21.61 -15.69
N GLU A 151 -13.78 21.48 -15.04
CA GLU A 151 -12.96 20.26 -15.14
C GLU A 151 -13.66 19.07 -14.46
N ALA A 152 -14.27 19.29 -13.30
CA ALA A 152 -15.05 18.26 -12.60
C ALA A 152 -16.20 17.75 -13.49
N ALA A 153 -16.99 18.65 -14.09
CA ALA A 153 -18.10 18.31 -14.97
C ALA A 153 -17.63 17.49 -16.17
N SER A 154 -16.53 17.94 -16.84
CA SER A 154 -15.96 17.22 -17.98
C SER A 154 -15.51 15.81 -17.61
N ASN A 155 -14.84 15.64 -16.47
CA ASN A 155 -14.38 14.32 -16.03
C ASN A 155 -15.56 13.39 -15.66
N PHE A 156 -16.61 13.91 -15.01
CA PHE A 156 -17.80 13.11 -14.72
C PHE A 156 -18.56 12.71 -15.98
N GLU A 157 -18.61 13.56 -17.00
CA GLU A 157 -19.19 13.20 -18.31
C GLU A 157 -18.41 12.07 -18.99
N GLN A 158 -17.07 12.11 -18.94
CA GLN A 158 -16.24 11.03 -19.46
C GLN A 158 -16.43 9.73 -18.66
N ALA A 159 -16.46 9.80 -17.33
CA ALA A 159 -16.73 8.64 -16.50
C ALA A 159 -18.08 7.97 -16.86
N TYR A 160 -19.13 8.77 -17.03
CA TYR A 160 -20.44 8.26 -17.44
C TYR A 160 -20.42 7.68 -18.84
N GLY A 161 -19.70 8.29 -19.78
CA GLY A 161 -19.56 7.78 -21.15
C GLY A 161 -18.85 6.43 -21.23
N GLU A 162 -17.81 6.23 -20.44
CA GLU A 162 -17.09 4.95 -20.33
C GLU A 162 -17.99 3.85 -19.72
N ASP A 163 -18.73 4.16 -18.68
CA ASP A 163 -19.62 3.20 -18.00
C ASP A 163 -20.83 2.80 -18.88
N ALA A 164 -21.31 3.72 -19.73
CA ALA A 164 -22.43 3.46 -20.64
C ALA A 164 -22.08 2.57 -21.84
N THR A 165 -20.79 2.23 -22.01
CA THR A 165 -20.33 1.35 -23.10
C THR A 165 -20.24 -0.13 -22.72
N TYR A 166 -20.56 -0.48 -21.50
CA TYR A 166 -20.68 -1.82 -20.95
C TYR A 166 -22.16 -2.16 -20.75
#